data_9517fb68d9a961132be8aba64d2e144b
#
_entry.id   9517fb68d9a961132be8aba64d2e144b
#
_cell.length_a   1.000
_cell.length_b   1.000
_cell.length_c   1.000
_cell.angle_alpha   90.00
_cell.angle_beta   90.00
_cell.angle_gamma   90.00
#
_symmetry.space_group_name_H-M   'P 1'
#
loop_
_entity.id
_entity.type
_entity.pdbx_description
1 polymer ?
#
loop_
_entity_poly.entity_id
_entity_poly.type
_entity_poly.pdbx_seq_one_letter_code
_entity_poly.pdbx_strand_id
1 'polypeptide(L)'
;MLLQRKPELTYADVTPKELYFNRRKFLKAMGIAGTAALAGRNLLNLISPSQNVFAGATFPNLVKSPFSTTEKLTPFEAVTHYNNFYEFGVDKDQPAKNAQKFQTSPWTVVVEGEVTTKRKLSLDEILKLAPLEERIYRHRCVEGWSIVVPWIGFSFSTIAKLVQPTPKAKFVAFESYWDLGQMPLAKPELAGIEFPYVEGLRLDEAMNPLTLLCVGMYGESLPNQDGAPVRVVIPWKYGFKSIKSLVKIKFVSKEPSTTWNMQNS
;
A
#
# COMPACT_ATOMS: atom_id res chain seq x y z
N MET A 1 6.11 -26.34 -34.66
CA MET A 1 6.99 -25.33 -35.26
C MET A 1 7.05 -24.15 -34.27
N LEU A 2 8.09 -24.08 -33.43
CA LEU A 2 8.27 -23.04 -32.46
C LEU A 2 8.85 -21.81 -33.17
N LEU A 3 8.07 -20.72 -33.26
CA LEU A 3 8.55 -19.44 -33.76
C LEU A 3 9.50 -18.85 -32.72
N GLN A 4 10.79 -18.96 -32.95
CA GLN A 4 11.80 -18.17 -32.20
C GLN A 4 11.65 -16.72 -32.64
N ARG A 5 11.07 -15.89 -31.78
CA ARG A 5 11.17 -14.41 -31.90
C ARG A 5 12.61 -14.03 -31.61
N LYS A 6 13.27 -13.33 -32.52
CA LYS A 6 14.54 -12.65 -32.23
C LYS A 6 14.33 -11.66 -31.08
N PRO A 7 15.24 -11.54 -30.11
CA PRO A 7 15.16 -10.49 -29.12
C PRO A 7 15.21 -9.13 -29.81
N GLU A 8 14.20 -8.30 -29.59
CA GLU A 8 14.08 -6.96 -30.19
C GLU A 8 15.06 -5.93 -29.61
N LEU A 9 15.76 -6.27 -28.51
CA LEU A 9 16.73 -5.39 -27.87
C LEU A 9 18.15 -5.85 -28.18
N THR A 10 18.95 -4.93 -28.71
CA THR A 10 20.38 -5.14 -28.94
C THR A 10 21.20 -4.49 -27.81
N TYR A 11 22.50 -4.81 -27.72
CA TYR A 11 23.40 -4.22 -26.73
C TYR A 11 23.51 -2.68 -26.85
N ALA A 12 23.18 -2.12 -28.01
CA ALA A 12 23.12 -0.69 -28.28
C ALA A 12 21.92 -0.01 -27.61
N ASP A 13 20.87 -0.78 -27.27
CA ASP A 13 19.65 -0.28 -26.63
C ASP A 13 19.76 -0.26 -25.10
N VAL A 14 20.87 -0.77 -24.54
CA VAL A 14 21.15 -0.78 -23.12
C VAL A 14 21.94 0.49 -22.75
N THR A 15 21.45 1.26 -21.79
CA THR A 15 22.16 2.44 -21.27
C THR A 15 23.57 2.07 -20.82
N PRO A 16 24.65 2.68 -21.36
CA PRO A 16 26.02 2.35 -20.98
C PRO A 16 26.23 2.47 -19.47
N LYS A 17 26.97 1.51 -18.89
CA LYS A 17 27.22 1.39 -17.45
C LYS A 17 27.79 2.67 -16.83
N GLU A 18 28.57 3.42 -17.58
CA GLU A 18 29.16 4.71 -17.18
C GLU A 18 28.16 5.84 -17.00
N LEU A 19 27.11 5.89 -17.84
CA LEU A 19 26.01 6.85 -17.70
C LEU A 19 25.11 6.52 -16.50
N TYR A 20 24.96 5.22 -16.19
CA TYR A 20 24.22 4.77 -15.01
C TYR A 20 24.93 5.15 -13.71
N PHE A 21 26.27 5.06 -13.66
CA PHE A 21 27.06 5.43 -12.48
C PHE A 21 27.22 6.95 -12.30
N ASN A 22 27.19 7.74 -13.37
CA ASN A 22 27.25 9.21 -13.28
C ASN A 22 25.99 9.82 -12.67
N ARG A 23 24.81 9.19 -12.82
CA ARG A 23 23.60 9.61 -12.10
C ARG A 23 23.78 9.54 -10.57
N ARG A 24 24.46 8.52 -10.05
CA ARG A 24 24.78 8.43 -8.62
C ARG A 24 25.71 9.51 -8.12
N LYS A 25 26.69 9.94 -8.93
CA LYS A 25 27.58 11.06 -8.59
C LYS A 25 26.84 12.39 -8.59
N PHE A 26 25.94 12.61 -9.55
CA PHE A 26 25.09 13.79 -9.63
C PHE A 26 24.14 13.90 -8.43
N LEU A 27 23.48 12.83 -8.04
CA LEU A 27 22.59 12.80 -6.88
C LEU A 27 23.34 13.00 -5.55
N LYS A 28 24.57 12.48 -5.43
CA LYS A 28 25.44 12.74 -4.26
C LYS A 28 25.90 14.19 -4.17
N ALA A 29 26.19 14.83 -5.29
CA ALA A 29 26.56 16.26 -5.34
C ALA A 29 25.40 17.18 -4.96
N MET A 30 24.15 16.83 -5.34
CA MET A 30 22.96 17.57 -4.92
C MET A 30 22.62 17.35 -3.42
N GLY A 31 22.91 16.18 -2.86
CA GLY A 31 22.72 15.90 -1.42
C GLY A 31 23.60 16.73 -0.50
N ILE A 32 24.79 17.13 -0.94
CA ILE A 32 25.74 17.94 -0.14
C ILE A 32 25.32 19.43 -0.11
N ALA A 33 24.65 19.93 -1.13
CA ALA A 33 24.13 21.30 -1.15
C ALA A 33 22.87 21.49 -0.28
N GLY A 34 22.17 20.41 0.08
CA GLY A 34 20.94 20.42 0.89
C GLY A 34 21.16 20.49 2.41
N THR A 35 22.35 20.13 2.89
CA THR A 35 22.59 20.02 4.36
C THR A 35 22.79 21.36 5.06
N ALA A 36 23.16 22.43 4.35
CA ALA A 36 23.28 23.78 4.92
C ALA A 36 21.92 24.47 5.16
N ALA A 37 20.85 24.02 4.49
CA ALA A 37 19.50 24.60 4.65
C ALA A 37 18.68 23.96 5.78
N LEU A 38 19.14 22.83 6.35
CA LEU A 38 18.37 22.06 7.36
C LEU A 38 18.61 22.56 8.81
N ALA A 39 19.69 23.30 9.07
CA ALA A 39 19.98 23.83 10.41
C ALA A 39 19.03 24.95 10.85
N GLY A 40 18.34 25.63 9.94
CA GLY A 40 17.39 26.71 10.23
C GLY A 40 15.92 26.28 10.39
N ARG A 41 15.59 25.01 10.06
CA ARG A 41 14.19 24.54 10.04
C ARG A 41 13.68 23.96 11.34
N ASN A 42 14.56 23.63 12.27
CA ASN A 42 14.14 22.98 13.53
C ASN A 42 13.49 23.92 14.56
N LEU A 43 13.50 25.26 14.34
CA LEU A 43 12.90 26.20 15.28
C LEU A 43 11.46 26.58 14.92
N LEU A 44 10.99 26.32 13.69
CA LEU A 44 9.62 26.63 13.24
C LEU A 44 8.64 25.46 13.38
N ASN A 45 9.12 24.26 13.70
CA ASN A 45 8.27 23.07 13.90
C ASN A 45 7.62 22.96 15.30
N LEU A 46 7.85 23.95 16.17
CA LEU A 46 7.29 23.95 17.55
C LEU A 46 5.88 24.55 17.64
N ILE A 47 5.28 25.02 16.53
CA ILE A 47 3.96 25.69 16.56
C ILE A 47 3.09 25.23 15.38
N SER A 48 3.01 23.93 15.08
CA SER A 48 2.00 23.41 14.16
C SER A 48 1.18 22.33 14.84
N PRO A 49 -0.11 22.54 15.06
CA PRO A 49 -1.00 21.48 15.52
C PRO A 49 -1.31 20.53 14.35
N SER A 50 -1.25 19.24 14.59
CA SER A 50 -1.49 18.07 13.75
C SER A 50 -0.27 17.54 12.97
N GLN A 51 0.76 17.10 13.69
CA GLN A 51 1.62 16.04 13.16
C GLN A 51 0.80 14.75 13.13
N ASN A 52 0.82 14.03 12.00
CA ASN A 52 0.35 12.65 11.92
C ASN A 52 1.13 11.84 12.96
N VAL A 53 0.56 11.63 14.13
CA VAL A 53 1.20 10.94 15.28
C VAL A 53 1.64 9.53 14.92
N PHE A 54 1.14 9.00 13.81
CA PHE A 54 1.41 7.66 13.33
C PHE A 54 2.49 7.59 12.24
N ALA A 55 2.75 8.65 11.49
CA ALA A 55 3.77 8.67 10.44
C ALA A 55 5.18 8.53 11.03
N GLY A 56 5.94 7.52 10.59
CA GLY A 56 7.28 7.21 11.11
C GLY A 56 7.30 6.51 12.48
N ALA A 57 6.15 6.04 13.00
CA ALA A 57 6.11 5.23 14.21
C ALA A 57 6.83 3.89 13.97
N THR A 58 7.69 3.49 14.91
CA THR A 58 8.38 2.21 14.88
C THR A 58 7.62 1.13 15.64
N PHE A 59 7.79 -0.12 15.22
CA PHE A 59 7.18 -1.29 15.85
C PHE A 59 8.25 -2.17 16.53
N PRO A 60 8.54 -1.98 17.82
CA PRO A 60 9.69 -2.63 18.47
C PRO A 60 9.52 -4.14 18.76
N ASN A 61 8.27 -4.63 18.82
CA ASN A 61 7.97 -6.00 19.28
C ASN A 61 7.30 -6.84 18.19
N LEU A 62 7.90 -6.88 16.99
CA LEU A 62 7.35 -7.66 15.89
C LEU A 62 7.58 -9.17 16.10
N VAL A 63 6.52 -9.95 15.87
CA VAL A 63 6.61 -11.41 15.85
C VAL A 63 7.09 -11.86 14.47
N LYS A 64 8.04 -12.79 14.43
CA LYS A 64 8.47 -13.42 13.17
C LYS A 64 7.37 -14.34 12.65
N SER A 65 7.01 -14.16 11.39
CA SER A 65 6.00 -14.99 10.75
C SER A 65 6.60 -16.20 10.04
N PRO A 66 5.97 -17.38 10.09
CA PRO A 66 6.39 -18.54 9.32
C PRO A 66 6.11 -18.39 7.81
N PHE A 67 5.39 -17.36 7.40
CA PHE A 67 4.99 -17.10 6.02
C PHE A 67 5.98 -16.23 5.24
N SER A 68 7.17 -15.96 5.77
CA SER A 68 8.18 -15.12 5.14
C SER A 68 9.05 -15.88 4.15
N THR A 69 9.42 -15.23 3.01
CA THR A 69 10.51 -15.69 2.16
C THR A 69 11.86 -15.25 2.73
N THR A 70 12.94 -15.93 2.32
CA THR A 70 14.33 -15.58 2.66
C THR A 70 15.02 -14.77 1.56
N GLU A 71 14.29 -14.32 0.55
CA GLU A 71 14.85 -13.56 -0.56
C GLU A 71 15.34 -12.19 -0.13
N LYS A 72 16.27 -11.65 -0.93
CA LYS A 72 16.78 -10.29 -0.74
C LYS A 72 15.65 -9.27 -0.85
N LEU A 73 15.54 -8.43 0.16
CA LEU A 73 14.57 -7.34 0.18
C LEU A 73 14.83 -6.34 -0.95
N THR A 74 13.76 -5.83 -1.53
CA THR A 74 13.83 -4.66 -2.41
C THR A 74 14.25 -3.45 -1.57
N PRO A 75 15.14 -2.57 -2.04
CA PRO A 75 15.51 -1.38 -1.28
C PRO A 75 14.29 -0.51 -0.95
N PHE A 76 14.23 0.02 0.28
CA PHE A 76 13.15 0.89 0.76
C PHE A 76 12.85 2.03 -0.21
N GLU A 77 13.88 2.71 -0.69
CA GLU A 77 13.79 3.80 -1.66
C GLU A 77 13.04 3.40 -2.94
N ALA A 78 13.32 2.19 -3.46
CA ALA A 78 12.67 1.70 -4.67
C ALA A 78 11.18 1.40 -4.44
N VAL A 79 10.82 0.92 -3.24
CA VAL A 79 9.43 0.60 -2.89
C VAL A 79 8.62 1.87 -2.67
N THR A 80 9.21 2.89 -2.04
CA THR A 80 8.51 4.12 -1.63
C THR A 80 8.49 5.22 -2.69
N HIS A 81 9.28 5.13 -3.77
CA HIS A 81 9.38 6.15 -4.81
C HIS A 81 8.96 5.67 -6.21
N TYR A 82 8.44 4.46 -6.31
CA TYR A 82 7.89 3.90 -7.54
C TYR A 82 6.57 3.21 -7.25
N ASN A 83 5.48 3.99 -7.23
CA ASN A 83 4.19 3.56 -6.72
C ASN A 83 3.09 3.65 -7.77
N ASN A 84 2.12 2.72 -7.68
CA ASN A 84 0.81 2.84 -8.29
C ASN A 84 -0.18 3.27 -7.21
N PHE A 85 -0.51 4.55 -7.11
CA PHE A 85 -1.52 5.09 -6.22
C PHE A 85 -2.21 6.26 -6.91
N TYR A 86 -3.19 5.95 -7.75
CA TYR A 86 -3.80 6.85 -8.71
C TYR A 86 -4.51 8.04 -8.07
N GLU A 87 -4.90 7.92 -6.81
CA GLU A 87 -5.41 9.02 -6.00
C GLU A 87 -4.39 10.17 -5.85
N PHE A 88 -3.08 9.85 -5.95
CA PHE A 88 -2.00 10.81 -5.88
C PHE A 88 -1.23 11.00 -7.19
N GLY A 89 -1.69 10.38 -8.27
CA GLY A 89 -1.13 10.53 -9.62
C GLY A 89 -0.90 9.23 -10.35
N VAL A 90 -0.88 9.31 -11.67
CA VAL A 90 -0.76 8.15 -12.57
C VAL A 90 0.69 7.79 -12.89
N ASP A 91 1.62 8.76 -12.83
CA ASP A 91 3.05 8.51 -12.98
C ASP A 91 3.63 7.92 -11.69
N LYS A 92 4.58 7.01 -11.82
CA LYS A 92 5.10 6.20 -10.71
C LYS A 92 5.81 6.99 -9.60
N ASP A 93 6.35 8.17 -9.91
CA ASP A 93 7.03 9.05 -8.95
C ASP A 93 6.09 10.10 -8.31
N GLN A 94 4.89 10.29 -8.87
CA GLN A 94 3.91 11.26 -8.37
C GLN A 94 3.38 10.93 -6.97
N PRO A 95 2.99 9.69 -6.64
CA PRO A 95 2.45 9.41 -5.31
C PRO A 95 3.41 9.77 -4.18
N ALA A 96 4.72 9.49 -4.32
CA ALA A 96 5.71 9.84 -3.32
C ALA A 96 5.82 11.36 -3.08
N LYS A 97 5.59 12.17 -4.12
CA LYS A 97 5.63 13.64 -4.04
C LYS A 97 4.31 14.21 -3.51
N ASN A 98 3.19 13.71 -4.02
CA ASN A 98 1.88 14.31 -3.82
C ASN A 98 1.20 13.88 -2.50
N ALA A 99 1.54 12.67 -1.99
CA ALA A 99 0.96 12.16 -0.75
C ALA A 99 1.57 12.74 0.54
N GLN A 100 2.56 13.62 0.47
CA GLN A 100 3.29 14.13 1.65
C GLN A 100 2.38 14.83 2.68
N LYS A 101 1.32 15.47 2.22
CA LYS A 101 0.35 16.20 3.08
C LYS A 101 -0.87 15.37 3.45
N PHE A 102 -0.94 14.12 3.03
CA PHE A 102 -2.06 13.25 3.31
C PHE A 102 -2.16 12.95 4.81
N GLN A 103 -3.33 13.22 5.38
CA GLN A 103 -3.59 13.06 6.81
C GLN A 103 -4.11 11.65 7.10
N THR A 104 -3.37 10.91 7.90
CA THR A 104 -3.69 9.53 8.30
C THR A 104 -4.19 9.42 9.75
N SER A 105 -4.42 10.56 10.41
CA SER A 105 -4.97 10.65 11.78
C SER A 105 -5.93 11.86 11.89
N PRO A 106 -7.12 11.70 12.49
CA PRO A 106 -7.69 10.42 12.97
C PRO A 106 -8.09 9.49 11.81
N TRP A 107 -8.00 8.18 12.02
CA TRP A 107 -8.40 7.19 10.99
C TRP A 107 -9.39 6.18 11.55
N THR A 108 -10.34 5.80 10.72
CA THR A 108 -11.37 4.83 11.08
C THR A 108 -11.67 3.90 9.92
N VAL A 109 -11.80 2.61 10.21
CA VAL A 109 -12.25 1.57 9.28
C VAL A 109 -13.62 1.06 9.70
N VAL A 110 -14.60 1.16 8.82
CA VAL A 110 -15.94 0.62 9.02
C VAL A 110 -15.97 -0.84 8.55
N VAL A 111 -16.47 -1.75 9.39
CA VAL A 111 -16.68 -3.16 9.04
C VAL A 111 -18.17 -3.47 9.13
N GLU A 112 -18.79 -3.83 8.00
CA GLU A 112 -20.24 -3.98 7.88
C GLU A 112 -20.68 -5.08 6.89
N GLY A 113 -21.97 -5.11 6.58
CA GLY A 113 -22.58 -6.04 5.61
C GLY A 113 -23.12 -7.30 6.27
N GLU A 114 -22.86 -8.46 5.66
CA GLU A 114 -23.27 -9.79 6.10
C GLU A 114 -22.42 -10.27 7.28
N VAL A 115 -22.54 -9.59 8.43
CA VAL A 115 -21.83 -9.86 9.68
C VAL A 115 -22.79 -9.81 10.85
N THR A 116 -22.49 -10.56 11.90
CA THR A 116 -23.28 -10.57 13.15
C THR A 116 -23.12 -9.24 13.89
N THR A 117 -21.90 -8.70 13.92
CA THR A 117 -21.59 -7.47 14.66
C THR A 117 -20.85 -6.49 13.75
N LYS A 118 -21.52 -5.39 13.36
CA LYS A 118 -20.87 -4.28 12.66
C LYS A 118 -19.92 -3.56 13.62
N ARG A 119 -18.80 -3.05 13.08
CA ARG A 119 -17.79 -2.33 13.84
C ARG A 119 -17.38 -1.05 13.12
N LYS A 120 -16.96 -0.08 13.91
CA LYS A 120 -16.23 1.10 13.49
C LYS A 120 -14.96 1.12 14.31
N LEU A 121 -13.83 0.84 13.70
CA LEU A 121 -12.55 0.64 14.37
C LEU A 121 -11.64 1.82 14.10
N SER A 122 -11.19 2.47 15.14
CA SER A 122 -10.08 3.43 15.06
C SER A 122 -8.77 2.70 14.76
N LEU A 123 -7.77 3.43 14.27
CA LEU A 123 -6.44 2.85 14.04
C LEU A 123 -5.86 2.23 15.32
N ASP A 124 -6.03 2.90 16.46
CA ASP A 124 -5.54 2.40 17.77
C ASP A 124 -6.21 1.09 18.18
N GLU A 125 -7.51 0.93 17.89
CA GLU A 125 -8.21 -0.33 18.13
C GLU A 125 -7.69 -1.42 17.18
N ILE A 126 -7.47 -1.11 15.90
CA ILE A 126 -6.91 -2.05 14.91
C ILE A 126 -5.55 -2.57 15.39
N LEU A 127 -4.65 -1.69 15.85
CA LEU A 127 -3.31 -2.06 16.31
C LEU A 127 -3.32 -2.98 17.54
N LYS A 128 -4.42 -3.02 18.30
CA LYS A 128 -4.58 -3.85 19.50
C LYS A 128 -5.27 -5.19 19.24
N LEU A 129 -5.77 -5.45 18.03
CA LEU A 129 -6.55 -6.65 17.73
C LEU A 129 -5.73 -7.94 17.78
N ALA A 130 -4.44 -7.87 17.42
CA ALA A 130 -3.51 -9.01 17.45
C ALA A 130 -2.07 -8.53 17.55
N PRO A 131 -1.13 -9.38 17.97
CA PRO A 131 0.29 -9.10 17.85
C PRO A 131 0.66 -8.81 16.39
N LEU A 132 1.48 -7.79 16.18
CA LEU A 132 1.98 -7.45 14.85
C LEU A 132 3.10 -8.42 14.45
N GLU A 133 3.00 -8.94 13.24
CA GLU A 133 3.98 -9.82 12.62
C GLU A 133 4.70 -9.08 11.50
N GLU A 134 5.99 -9.35 11.34
CA GLU A 134 6.71 -9.02 10.11
C GLU A 134 6.58 -10.20 9.13
N ARG A 135 6.12 -9.90 7.91
CA ARG A 135 5.94 -10.88 6.84
C ARG A 135 6.65 -10.43 5.57
N ILE A 136 7.69 -11.14 5.19
CA ILE A 136 8.47 -10.85 3.99
C ILE A 136 7.78 -11.54 2.80
N TYR A 137 7.11 -10.75 1.97
CA TYR A 137 6.36 -11.26 0.83
C TYR A 137 6.92 -10.77 -0.50
N ARG A 138 6.91 -11.67 -1.49
CA ARG A 138 6.91 -11.24 -2.90
C ARG A 138 5.58 -10.57 -3.20
N HIS A 139 5.64 -9.48 -3.94
CA HIS A 139 4.46 -8.77 -4.42
C HIS A 139 4.64 -8.43 -5.88
N ARG A 140 3.68 -8.81 -6.73
CA ARG A 140 3.77 -8.62 -8.18
C ARG A 140 2.74 -7.61 -8.66
N CYS A 141 3.19 -6.66 -9.46
CA CYS A 141 2.30 -5.78 -10.22
C CYS A 141 1.83 -6.43 -11.51
N VAL A 142 0.63 -6.08 -11.98
CA VAL A 142 0.11 -6.48 -13.30
C VAL A 142 1.00 -5.97 -14.45
N GLU A 143 1.76 -4.90 -14.22
CA GLU A 143 2.75 -4.36 -15.16
C GLU A 143 4.03 -5.23 -15.29
N GLY A 144 4.09 -6.38 -14.62
CA GLY A 144 5.14 -7.38 -14.80
C GLY A 144 6.35 -7.25 -13.87
N TRP A 145 6.49 -6.16 -13.12
CA TRP A 145 7.54 -6.03 -12.12
C TRP A 145 7.12 -6.58 -10.74
N SER A 146 8.08 -6.89 -9.90
CA SER A 146 7.86 -7.42 -8.56
C SER A 146 8.84 -6.86 -7.55
N ILE A 147 8.40 -6.89 -6.29
CA ILE A 147 9.15 -6.44 -5.11
C ILE A 147 9.10 -7.50 -4.02
N VAL A 148 10.07 -7.48 -3.12
CA VAL A 148 10.11 -8.28 -1.90
C VAL A 148 10.13 -7.32 -0.72
N VAL A 149 9.07 -7.31 0.08
CA VAL A 149 8.85 -6.27 1.10
C VAL A 149 8.55 -6.92 2.45
N PRO A 150 9.17 -6.46 3.54
CA PRO A 150 8.86 -6.87 4.91
C PRO A 150 7.65 -6.06 5.41
N TRP A 151 6.45 -6.58 5.15
CA TRP A 151 5.20 -5.99 5.58
C TRP A 151 4.95 -6.24 7.07
N ILE A 152 4.31 -5.29 7.75
CA ILE A 152 3.95 -5.40 9.16
C ILE A 152 2.44 -5.33 9.32
N GLY A 153 1.88 -6.31 10.02
CA GLY A 153 0.44 -6.39 10.26
C GLY A 153 0.03 -7.71 10.90
N PHE A 154 -1.19 -8.10 10.68
CA PHE A 154 -1.72 -9.39 11.14
C PHE A 154 -2.71 -9.97 10.13
N SER A 155 -3.02 -11.26 10.25
CA SER A 155 -3.93 -11.94 9.33
C SER A 155 -5.29 -11.26 9.28
N PHE A 156 -5.81 -11.00 8.08
CA PHE A 156 -7.16 -10.43 7.88
C PHE A 156 -8.26 -11.24 8.58
N SER A 157 -8.06 -12.55 8.73
CA SER A 157 -9.01 -13.41 9.45
C SER A 157 -9.31 -12.95 10.88
N THR A 158 -8.44 -12.15 11.50
CA THR A 158 -8.68 -11.53 12.82
C THR A 158 -9.89 -10.58 12.78
N ILE A 159 -10.01 -9.76 11.72
CA ILE A 159 -11.18 -8.90 11.52
C ILE A 159 -12.44 -9.75 11.32
N ALA A 160 -12.36 -10.79 10.49
CA ALA A 160 -13.51 -11.67 10.25
C ALA A 160 -13.98 -12.36 11.55
N LYS A 161 -13.05 -12.84 12.38
CA LYS A 161 -13.40 -13.43 13.69
C LYS A 161 -14.08 -12.43 14.62
N LEU A 162 -13.64 -11.17 14.61
CA LEU A 162 -14.22 -10.10 15.42
C LEU A 162 -15.68 -9.81 15.04
N VAL A 163 -16.00 -9.76 13.73
CA VAL A 163 -17.32 -9.36 13.24
C VAL A 163 -18.26 -10.52 12.95
N GLN A 164 -17.75 -11.75 12.89
CA GLN A 164 -18.50 -12.99 12.69
C GLN A 164 -19.37 -12.95 11.43
N PRO A 165 -18.80 -13.18 10.23
CA PRO A 165 -19.56 -13.22 8.99
C PRO A 165 -20.71 -14.22 9.05
N THR A 166 -21.89 -13.83 8.55
CA THR A 166 -23.04 -14.72 8.46
C THR A 166 -22.84 -15.77 7.36
N PRO A 167 -23.61 -16.86 7.34
CA PRO A 167 -23.56 -17.86 6.25
C PRO A 167 -23.86 -17.28 4.86
N LYS A 168 -24.47 -16.10 4.80
CA LYS A 168 -24.74 -15.35 3.54
C LYS A 168 -23.50 -14.67 2.97
N ALA A 169 -22.50 -14.38 3.78
CA ALA A 169 -21.24 -13.78 3.31
C ALA A 169 -20.51 -14.75 2.36
N LYS A 170 -20.26 -14.33 1.14
CA LYS A 170 -19.53 -15.09 0.11
C LYS A 170 -18.29 -14.34 -0.36
N PHE A 171 -18.29 -13.02 -0.26
CA PHE A 171 -17.23 -12.12 -0.67
C PHE A 171 -16.99 -11.05 0.39
N VAL A 172 -15.83 -10.40 0.27
CA VAL A 172 -15.47 -9.21 1.04
C VAL A 172 -15.12 -8.11 0.04
N ALA A 173 -15.82 -6.99 0.12
CA ALA A 173 -15.50 -5.77 -0.62
C ALA A 173 -14.69 -4.83 0.28
N PHE A 174 -13.73 -4.13 -0.30
CA PHE A 174 -12.87 -3.15 0.34
C PHE A 174 -13.03 -1.82 -0.39
N GLU A 175 -12.97 -0.71 0.36
CA GLU A 175 -13.05 0.64 -0.22
C GLU A 175 -11.91 1.50 0.33
N SER A 176 -11.21 2.19 -0.57
CA SER A 176 -10.16 3.14 -0.21
C SER A 176 -10.74 4.48 0.25
N TYR A 177 -9.94 5.23 1.00
CA TYR A 177 -10.25 6.63 1.29
C TYR A 177 -10.24 7.45 0.00
N TRP A 178 -11.20 8.39 -0.10
CA TRP A 178 -11.29 9.33 -1.21
C TRP A 178 -11.79 10.69 -0.72
N ASP A 179 -11.02 11.72 -0.99
CA ASP A 179 -11.32 13.12 -0.68
C ASP A 179 -10.52 14.03 -1.61
N LEU A 180 -11.17 14.75 -2.47
CA LEU A 180 -10.52 15.65 -3.43
C LEU A 180 -9.72 16.79 -2.78
N GLY A 181 -10.01 17.14 -1.53
CA GLY A 181 -9.23 18.11 -0.76
C GLY A 181 -7.82 17.61 -0.43
N GLN A 182 -7.66 16.31 -0.20
CA GLN A 182 -6.38 15.66 0.10
C GLN A 182 -5.79 14.90 -1.08
N MET A 183 -6.62 14.48 -2.03
CA MET A 183 -6.29 13.68 -3.21
C MET A 183 -6.77 14.38 -4.48
N PRO A 184 -6.21 15.55 -4.84
CA PRO A 184 -6.74 16.39 -5.92
C PRO A 184 -6.66 15.75 -7.32
N LEU A 185 -5.85 14.70 -7.47
CA LEU A 185 -5.70 13.93 -8.72
C LEU A 185 -6.63 12.71 -8.79
N ALA A 186 -7.38 12.40 -7.72
CA ALA A 186 -8.36 11.31 -7.67
C ALA A 186 -9.65 11.66 -8.42
N LYS A 187 -9.51 11.95 -9.71
CA LYS A 187 -10.60 12.29 -10.63
C LYS A 187 -10.61 11.29 -11.77
N PRO A 188 -11.78 10.73 -12.15
CA PRO A 188 -11.87 9.77 -13.25
C PRO A 188 -11.24 10.27 -14.55
N GLU A 189 -11.38 11.55 -14.86
CA GLU A 189 -10.87 12.17 -16.09
C GLU A 189 -9.30 12.19 -16.13
N LEU A 190 -8.66 12.21 -14.96
CA LEU A 190 -7.19 12.24 -14.84
C LEU A 190 -6.61 10.84 -14.65
N ALA A 191 -7.27 10.02 -13.86
CA ALA A 191 -6.77 8.70 -13.46
C ALA A 191 -7.23 7.57 -14.39
N GLY A 192 -8.30 7.81 -15.16
CA GLY A 192 -8.91 6.81 -16.03
C GLY A 192 -9.63 5.68 -15.26
N ILE A 193 -9.87 5.84 -13.96
CA ILE A 193 -10.59 4.89 -13.10
C ILE A 193 -11.59 5.62 -12.22
N GLU A 194 -12.63 4.92 -11.77
CA GLU A 194 -13.62 5.46 -10.84
C GLU A 194 -13.11 5.45 -9.39
N PHE A 195 -13.57 6.45 -8.60
CA PHE A 195 -13.28 6.57 -7.17
C PHE A 195 -14.56 6.63 -6.33
N PRO A 196 -14.54 6.24 -5.04
CA PRO A 196 -13.39 5.62 -4.35
C PRO A 196 -12.96 4.31 -4.99
N TYR A 197 -11.67 3.96 -4.89
CA TYR A 197 -11.17 2.69 -5.41
C TYR A 197 -11.79 1.53 -4.61
N VAL A 198 -12.36 0.57 -5.31
CA VAL A 198 -13.04 -0.59 -4.72
C VAL A 198 -12.39 -1.87 -5.23
N GLU A 199 -12.09 -2.78 -4.30
CA GLU A 199 -11.62 -4.12 -4.58
C GLU A 199 -12.42 -5.18 -3.84
N GLY A 200 -12.30 -6.43 -4.30
CA GLY A 200 -13.01 -7.56 -3.70
C GLY A 200 -12.22 -8.85 -3.71
N LEU A 201 -12.52 -9.67 -2.71
CA LEU A 201 -12.02 -11.05 -2.60
C LEU A 201 -13.21 -11.97 -2.36
N ARG A 202 -13.08 -13.24 -2.78
CA ARG A 202 -13.94 -14.28 -2.23
C ARG A 202 -13.62 -14.43 -0.74
N LEU A 203 -14.60 -14.92 0.02
CA LEU A 203 -14.43 -15.07 1.47
C LEU A 203 -13.28 -16.03 1.82
N ASP A 204 -13.11 -17.12 1.08
CA ASP A 204 -11.99 -18.07 1.28
C ASP A 204 -10.62 -17.43 1.00
N GLU A 205 -10.53 -16.54 0.01
CA GLU A 205 -9.33 -15.76 -0.27
C GLU A 205 -9.04 -14.76 0.85
N ALA A 206 -10.07 -14.07 1.33
CA ALA A 206 -9.93 -13.13 2.45
C ALA A 206 -9.51 -13.84 3.74
N MET A 207 -10.02 -15.08 3.97
CA MET A 207 -9.69 -15.89 5.14
C MET A 207 -8.35 -16.65 5.01
N ASN A 208 -7.70 -16.62 3.86
CA ASN A 208 -6.40 -17.25 3.67
C ASN A 208 -5.38 -16.65 4.67
N PRO A 209 -4.56 -17.50 5.34
CA PRO A 209 -3.58 -17.02 6.33
C PRO A 209 -2.61 -15.96 5.80
N LEU A 210 -2.33 -15.98 4.49
CA LEU A 210 -1.42 -15.01 3.84
C LEU A 210 -2.06 -13.63 3.60
N THR A 211 -3.41 -13.52 3.63
CA THR A 211 -4.07 -12.21 3.49
C THR A 211 -3.78 -11.39 4.75
N LEU A 212 -3.07 -10.27 4.56
CA LEU A 212 -2.58 -9.42 5.63
C LEU A 212 -3.36 -8.11 5.71
N LEU A 213 -3.86 -7.74 6.88
CA LEU A 213 -4.19 -6.36 7.19
C LEU A 213 -2.89 -5.69 7.64
N CYS A 214 -2.41 -4.77 6.85
CA CYS A 214 -1.05 -4.23 6.94
C CYS A 214 -1.07 -2.79 7.44
N VAL A 215 -0.21 -2.48 8.41
CA VAL A 215 -0.08 -1.15 9.05
C VAL A 215 1.33 -0.58 8.96
N GLY A 216 2.30 -1.37 8.47
CA GLY A 216 3.68 -0.94 8.38
C GLY A 216 4.51 -1.77 7.41
N MET A 217 5.75 -1.32 7.22
CA MET A 217 6.77 -2.02 6.45
C MET A 217 8.16 -1.55 6.87
N TYR A 218 9.19 -2.39 6.69
CA TYR A 218 10.59 -2.09 7.06
C TYR A 218 10.76 -1.61 8.52
N GLY A 219 10.00 -2.16 9.47
CA GLY A 219 10.09 -1.80 10.90
C GLY A 219 9.28 -0.58 11.31
N GLU A 220 8.68 0.15 10.37
CA GLU A 220 7.99 1.42 10.60
C GLU A 220 6.54 1.40 10.05
N SER A 221 5.76 2.40 10.42
CA SER A 221 4.43 2.62 9.85
C SER A 221 4.48 2.84 8.34
N LEU A 222 3.38 2.53 7.65
CA LEU A 222 3.29 2.71 6.20
C LEU A 222 3.54 4.16 5.80
N PRO A 223 4.39 4.42 4.79
CA PRO A 223 4.43 5.70 4.09
C PRO A 223 3.10 5.99 3.39
N ASN A 224 2.74 7.27 3.27
CA ASN A 224 1.49 7.70 2.66
C ASN A 224 1.27 7.11 1.26
N GLN A 225 2.29 7.16 0.39
CA GLN A 225 2.25 6.63 -0.96
C GLN A 225 2.14 5.10 -1.03
N ASP A 226 2.46 4.41 0.06
CA ASP A 226 2.35 2.96 0.17
C ASP A 226 1.04 2.50 0.82
N GLY A 227 0.11 3.43 1.05
CA GLY A 227 -1.25 3.14 1.48
C GLY A 227 -1.50 3.29 2.97
N ALA A 228 -0.79 4.21 3.63
CA ALA A 228 -1.03 4.55 5.02
C ALA A 228 -2.50 4.93 5.30
N PRO A 229 -2.95 4.79 6.56
CA PRO A 229 -2.28 4.15 7.69
C PRO A 229 -2.52 2.63 7.73
N VAL A 230 -3.47 2.11 6.96
CA VAL A 230 -3.83 0.70 6.89
C VAL A 230 -4.20 0.29 5.46
N ARG A 231 -3.71 -0.86 5.04
CA ARG A 231 -3.97 -1.45 3.72
C ARG A 231 -4.15 -2.96 3.81
N VAL A 232 -4.57 -3.57 2.70
CA VAL A 232 -4.55 -5.03 2.55
C VAL A 232 -3.34 -5.42 1.68
N VAL A 233 -2.69 -6.56 2.00
CA VAL A 233 -1.66 -7.17 1.17
C VAL A 233 -2.02 -8.63 0.89
N ILE A 234 -2.06 -9.01 -0.39
CA ILE A 234 -2.46 -10.32 -0.87
C ILE A 234 -1.35 -10.83 -1.80
N PRO A 235 -0.35 -11.58 -1.28
CA PRO A 235 0.89 -11.83 -2.00
C PRO A 235 0.75 -12.71 -3.26
N TRP A 236 -0.30 -13.54 -3.36
CA TRP A 236 -0.53 -14.39 -4.54
C TRP A 236 -1.44 -13.77 -5.62
N LYS A 237 -1.93 -12.54 -5.39
CA LYS A 237 -2.69 -11.75 -6.36
C LYS A 237 -1.84 -10.62 -6.90
N TYR A 238 -2.21 -10.08 -8.06
CA TYR A 238 -1.62 -8.83 -8.53
C TYR A 238 -1.86 -7.66 -7.58
N GLY A 239 -0.91 -6.73 -7.53
CA GLY A 239 -0.86 -5.61 -6.58
C GLY A 239 -2.11 -4.75 -6.52
N PHE A 240 -2.85 -4.60 -7.63
CA PHE A 240 -4.10 -3.84 -7.64
C PHE A 240 -5.18 -4.41 -6.70
N LYS A 241 -5.13 -5.71 -6.39
CA LYS A 241 -6.02 -6.34 -5.40
C LYS A 241 -5.71 -5.92 -3.96
N SER A 242 -4.53 -5.40 -3.71
CA SER A 242 -4.02 -5.02 -2.38
C SER A 242 -4.35 -3.56 -2.09
N ILE A 243 -5.62 -3.27 -1.84
CA ILE A 243 -6.16 -1.93 -1.66
C ILE A 243 -5.39 -1.11 -0.60
N LYS A 244 -5.20 0.17 -0.86
CA LYS A 244 -4.47 1.16 -0.05
C LYS A 244 -5.43 2.06 0.73
N SER A 245 -4.96 2.64 1.84
CA SER A 245 -5.71 3.62 2.65
C SER A 245 -7.15 3.20 2.91
N LEU A 246 -7.28 2.00 3.48
CA LEU A 246 -8.55 1.30 3.68
C LEU A 246 -9.45 2.03 4.67
N VAL A 247 -10.70 2.29 4.30
CA VAL A 247 -11.72 2.89 5.17
C VAL A 247 -12.96 2.04 5.37
N LYS A 248 -13.17 1.04 4.49
CA LYS A 248 -14.35 0.18 4.61
C LYS A 248 -14.05 -1.26 4.22
N ILE A 249 -14.61 -2.17 5.01
CA ILE A 249 -14.64 -3.62 4.77
C ILE A 249 -16.12 -4.03 4.81
N LYS A 250 -16.63 -4.56 3.70
CA LYS A 250 -18.03 -4.98 3.61
C LYS A 250 -18.13 -6.45 3.22
N PHE A 251 -18.69 -7.27 4.10
CA PHE A 251 -19.01 -8.65 3.78
C PHE A 251 -20.29 -8.70 2.97
N VAL A 252 -20.29 -9.38 1.82
CA VAL A 252 -21.41 -9.38 0.88
C VAL A 252 -21.73 -10.78 0.36
N SER A 253 -22.97 -11.00 -0.05
CA SER A 253 -23.46 -12.29 -0.56
C SER A 253 -23.19 -12.47 -2.07
N LYS A 254 -23.03 -11.38 -2.80
CA LYS A 254 -22.76 -11.36 -4.25
C LYS A 254 -21.39 -10.80 -4.51
N GLU A 255 -20.79 -11.20 -5.62
CA GLU A 255 -19.50 -10.65 -6.06
C GLU A 255 -19.61 -9.13 -6.23
N PRO A 256 -18.72 -8.36 -5.59
CA PRO A 256 -18.75 -6.91 -5.73
C PRO A 256 -18.18 -6.49 -7.09
N SER A 257 -18.75 -5.46 -7.70
CA SER A 257 -18.11 -4.75 -8.81
C SER A 257 -16.84 -4.08 -8.28
N THR A 258 -15.70 -4.34 -8.91
CA THR A 258 -14.42 -3.73 -8.54
C THR A 258 -14.03 -2.67 -9.56
N THR A 259 -13.33 -1.63 -9.12
CA THR A 259 -12.89 -0.53 -9.99
C THR A 259 -12.09 -1.05 -11.18
N TRP A 260 -11.16 -1.99 -10.93
CA TRP A 260 -10.32 -2.56 -11.98
C TRP A 260 -11.11 -3.37 -13.02
N ASN A 261 -12.07 -4.18 -12.58
CA ASN A 261 -12.88 -4.99 -13.50
C ASN A 261 -13.82 -4.13 -14.35
N MET A 262 -14.39 -3.07 -13.77
CA MET A 262 -15.28 -2.16 -14.51
C MET A 262 -14.55 -1.43 -15.65
N GLN A 263 -13.28 -1.13 -15.47
CA GLN A 263 -12.47 -0.44 -16.46
C GLN A 263 -11.92 -1.37 -17.55
N ASN A 264 -11.68 -2.64 -17.22
CA ASN A 264 -11.04 -3.62 -18.12
C ASN A 264 -12.01 -4.72 -18.58
N SER A 265 -13.32 -4.42 -18.60
CA SER A 265 -14.40 -5.33 -19.03
C SER A 265 -14.56 -5.34 -20.55
#